data_8d571c3d73ac7e850a63518da51e92e3
#
_entry.id   8d571c3d73ac7e850a63518da51e92e3
#
_cell.length_a   1.000
_cell.length_b   1.000
_cell.length_c   1.000
_cell.angle_alpha   90.00
_cell.angle_beta   90.00
_cell.angle_gamma   90.00
#
_symmetry.space_group_name_H-M   'P 1'
#
loop_
_entity.id
_entity.type
_entity.pdbx_description
1 polymer ?
#
loop_
_entity_poly.entity_id
_entity_poly.type
_entity_poly.pdbx_seq_one_letter_code
_entity_poly.pdbx_strand_id
1 'polypeptide(L)'
;MTAGGGHLVALDLDKTLIFSRRSLLPPAGTVEPALVEPALVEPALVEVELVEVERLDGAPLSFATARELALLAELHRRAVVVPVTTRTLAQYRRVDLGIRPRYAIAANGGHLLVDGAPDPAWAAGIAAQLAAAGAPLAEMLALAERFAAGGWARTVRAADDLFVYLVAHDRPAIPDLTGVTAAARAAGWSVSVQGRKVYLVPTVLTKQRAVDEVVRRAGTATLLAAGDSVLDIPMLLAADAAVRPAHGELHELGWSAPNVAVTADAGAVAGEQVLAALLDRVRADRPDPTPAVP
;
A
#
# COMPACT_ATOMS: atom_id res chain seq x y z
N MET A 1 -20.57 0.65 -28.90
CA MET A 1 -19.71 0.82 -27.74
C MET A 1 -20.38 0.09 -26.59
N THR A 2 -20.03 -1.14 -26.35
CA THR A 2 -20.58 -1.96 -25.26
C THR A 2 -20.02 -1.46 -23.94
N ALA A 3 -20.92 -1.10 -23.02
CA ALA A 3 -20.58 -0.83 -21.63
C ALA A 3 -19.94 -2.09 -21.04
N GLY A 4 -18.63 -2.17 -21.09
CA GLY A 4 -17.90 -3.29 -20.56
C GLY A 4 -17.65 -3.04 -19.08
N GLY A 5 -18.32 -3.75 -18.19
CA GLY A 5 -17.96 -3.88 -16.79
C GLY A 5 -16.53 -4.41 -16.65
N GLY A 6 -15.55 -3.51 -16.66
CA GLY A 6 -14.15 -3.82 -16.44
C GLY A 6 -13.82 -3.78 -14.95
N HIS A 7 -12.72 -4.45 -14.56
CA HIS A 7 -12.19 -4.41 -13.21
C HIS A 7 -11.19 -3.26 -13.06
N LEU A 8 -11.25 -2.57 -11.94
CA LEU A 8 -10.17 -1.74 -11.41
C LEU A 8 -9.53 -2.48 -10.24
N VAL A 9 -8.22 -2.56 -10.23
CA VAL A 9 -7.45 -3.20 -9.16
C VAL A 9 -6.54 -2.16 -8.53
N ALA A 10 -6.88 -1.73 -7.32
CA ALA A 10 -6.14 -0.75 -6.53
C ALA A 10 -5.16 -1.46 -5.58
N LEU A 11 -3.87 -1.23 -5.76
CA LEU A 11 -2.81 -1.97 -5.08
C LEU A 11 -1.90 -1.02 -4.29
N ASP A 12 -1.87 -1.17 -2.96
CA ASP A 12 -0.81 -0.56 -2.18
C ASP A 12 0.55 -1.14 -2.56
N LEU A 13 1.62 -0.41 -2.27
CA LEU A 13 2.98 -0.80 -2.62
C LEU A 13 3.75 -1.40 -1.46
N ASP A 14 4.05 -0.62 -0.45
CA ASP A 14 4.96 -1.01 0.64
C ASP A 14 4.39 -2.15 1.46
N LYS A 15 5.09 -3.29 1.52
CA LYS A 15 4.66 -4.54 2.18
C LYS A 15 3.39 -5.19 1.57
N THR A 16 2.94 -4.72 0.43
CA THR A 16 1.86 -5.34 -0.33
C THR A 16 2.39 -5.90 -1.65
N LEU A 17 3.12 -5.08 -2.44
CA LEU A 17 3.76 -5.47 -3.70
C LEU A 17 5.28 -5.28 -3.70
N ILE A 18 5.84 -4.46 -2.79
CA ILE A 18 7.28 -4.23 -2.74
C ILE A 18 7.78 -4.33 -1.31
N PHE A 19 8.96 -4.88 -1.18
CA PHE A 19 9.52 -5.26 0.11
C PHE A 19 10.94 -4.73 0.28
N SER A 20 11.23 -4.10 1.42
CA SER A 20 12.60 -3.85 1.82
C SER A 20 13.27 -5.17 2.24
N ARG A 21 14.61 -5.25 2.27
CA ARG A 21 15.34 -6.44 2.74
C ARG A 21 14.85 -6.96 4.10
N ARG A 22 14.38 -6.06 4.98
CA ARG A 22 13.88 -6.42 6.32
C ARG A 22 12.47 -7.00 6.33
N SER A 23 11.69 -6.73 5.29
CA SER A 23 10.29 -7.19 5.17
C SER A 23 10.10 -8.33 4.18
N LEU A 24 11.18 -8.83 3.56
CA LEU A 24 11.12 -9.96 2.62
C LEU A 24 10.69 -11.27 3.28
N LEU A 25 11.13 -11.51 4.51
CA LEU A 25 10.82 -12.71 5.28
C LEU A 25 9.80 -12.38 6.37
N PRO A 26 8.96 -13.36 6.78
CA PRO A 26 8.11 -13.18 7.94
C PRO A 26 8.96 -12.90 9.19
N PRO A 27 8.44 -12.15 10.19
CA PRO A 27 9.13 -11.94 11.45
C PRO A 27 9.50 -13.29 12.08
N ALA A 28 10.74 -13.42 12.55
CA ALA A 28 11.17 -14.58 13.29
C ALA A 28 10.27 -14.76 14.53
N GLY A 29 9.52 -15.87 14.64
CA GLY A 29 8.61 -16.13 15.75
C GLY A 29 7.14 -16.37 15.38
N THR A 30 6.75 -16.25 14.11
CA THR A 30 5.37 -16.55 13.67
C THR A 30 5.11 -18.05 13.39
N VAL A 31 6.12 -18.89 13.53
CA VAL A 31 5.93 -20.35 13.55
C VAL A 31 5.83 -20.74 15.03
N GLU A 32 4.63 -21.11 15.51
CA GLU A 32 4.52 -21.82 16.79
C GLU A 32 5.45 -23.05 16.73
N PRO A 33 6.33 -23.26 17.72
CA PRO A 33 7.08 -24.49 17.79
C PRO A 33 6.09 -25.61 18.15
N ALA A 34 5.52 -26.26 17.14
CA ALA A 34 4.90 -27.55 17.35
C ALA A 34 5.98 -28.43 17.98
N LEU A 35 5.68 -28.99 19.16
CA LEU A 35 6.48 -29.99 19.87
C LEU A 35 6.64 -31.20 18.95
N VAL A 36 7.64 -31.18 18.10
CA VAL A 36 8.14 -32.33 17.35
C VAL A 36 9.63 -32.39 17.58
N GLU A 37 10.11 -33.55 18.05
CA GLU A 37 11.52 -33.83 18.25
C GLU A 37 12.39 -33.45 17.04
N PRO A 38 13.69 -33.14 17.22
CA PRO A 38 14.56 -32.67 16.17
C PRO A 38 14.90 -33.80 15.19
N ALA A 39 14.01 -34.11 14.29
CA ALA A 39 14.36 -34.76 13.04
C ALA A 39 14.74 -33.62 12.06
N LEU A 40 15.98 -33.65 11.59
CA LEU A 40 16.55 -32.79 10.55
C LEU A 40 15.63 -32.75 9.33
N VAL A 41 14.69 -31.82 9.32
CA VAL A 41 14.04 -31.32 8.11
C VAL A 41 14.48 -29.86 7.98
N GLU A 42 15.51 -29.65 7.17
CA GLU A 42 15.76 -28.28 6.66
C GLU A 42 14.44 -27.78 6.06
N PRO A 43 13.92 -26.62 6.49
CA PRO A 43 12.82 -26.02 5.78
C PRO A 43 13.31 -25.85 4.34
N ALA A 44 12.61 -26.44 3.38
CA ALA A 44 12.90 -26.22 1.97
C ALA A 44 12.79 -24.71 1.74
N LEU A 45 13.93 -24.05 1.68
CA LEU A 45 14.05 -22.68 1.21
C LEU A 45 13.58 -22.75 -0.25
N VAL A 46 12.30 -22.39 -0.48
CA VAL A 46 11.85 -22.08 -1.82
C VAL A 46 12.74 -20.90 -2.21
N GLU A 47 13.66 -21.13 -3.15
CA GLU A 47 14.55 -20.11 -3.68
C GLU A 47 13.65 -19.11 -4.40
N VAL A 48 13.26 -18.04 -3.69
CA VAL A 48 12.42 -16.98 -4.22
C VAL A 48 13.33 -16.06 -5.01
N GLU A 49 13.19 -16.06 -6.32
CA GLU A 49 13.93 -15.15 -7.20
C GLU A 49 13.46 -13.72 -6.95
N LEU A 50 14.35 -12.89 -6.37
CA LEU A 50 14.10 -11.49 -6.07
C LEU A 50 14.56 -10.60 -7.19
N VAL A 51 13.68 -9.69 -7.60
CA VAL A 51 13.96 -8.64 -8.56
C VAL A 51 14.01 -7.30 -7.82
N GLU A 52 15.04 -6.50 -8.10
CA GLU A 52 15.14 -5.15 -7.62
C GLU A 52 14.18 -4.24 -8.39
N VAL A 53 13.29 -3.57 -7.66
CA VAL A 53 12.27 -2.67 -8.23
C VAL A 53 12.45 -1.21 -7.83
N GLU A 54 13.40 -0.91 -6.95
CA GLU A 54 13.72 0.47 -6.54
C GLU A 54 15.19 0.61 -6.15
N ARG A 55 15.80 1.74 -6.57
CA ARG A 55 17.12 2.20 -6.13
C ARG A 55 17.05 3.56 -5.45
N LEU A 56 17.92 3.76 -4.46
CA LEU A 56 18.18 5.07 -3.86
C LEU A 56 19.69 5.27 -3.78
N ASP A 57 20.18 6.37 -4.33
CA ASP A 57 21.62 6.71 -4.37
C ASP A 57 22.50 5.55 -4.90
N GLY A 58 22.00 4.86 -5.94
CA GLY A 58 22.69 3.72 -6.58
C GLY A 58 22.56 2.39 -5.82
N ALA A 59 22.02 2.37 -4.60
CA ALA A 59 21.85 1.14 -3.81
C ALA A 59 20.43 0.56 -3.96
N PRO A 60 20.28 -0.78 -4.02
CA PRO A 60 18.98 -1.44 -4.00
C PRO A 60 18.20 -1.13 -2.72
N LEU A 61 16.94 -0.73 -2.86
CA LEU A 61 16.09 -0.33 -1.74
C LEU A 61 14.87 -1.24 -1.54
N SER A 62 14.14 -1.53 -2.63
CA SER A 62 12.94 -2.37 -2.58
C SER A 62 13.00 -3.48 -3.63
N PHE A 63 12.35 -4.59 -3.34
CA PHE A 63 12.35 -5.82 -4.11
C PHE A 63 10.92 -6.34 -4.26
N ALA A 64 10.68 -7.09 -5.35
CA ALA A 64 9.53 -7.95 -5.56
C ALA A 64 10.02 -9.34 -5.97
N THR A 65 9.17 -10.36 -5.97
CA THR A 65 9.56 -11.65 -6.57
C THR A 65 9.36 -11.63 -8.07
N ALA A 66 10.13 -12.42 -8.81
CA ALA A 66 9.94 -12.56 -10.26
C ALA A 66 8.52 -13.04 -10.60
N ARG A 67 7.98 -13.95 -9.79
CA ARG A 67 6.61 -14.46 -9.93
C ARG A 67 5.57 -13.37 -9.68
N GLU A 68 5.77 -12.54 -8.66
CA GLU A 68 4.90 -11.40 -8.36
C GLU A 68 4.82 -10.45 -9.56
N LEU A 69 5.96 -10.08 -10.15
CA LEU A 69 5.99 -9.21 -11.34
C LEU A 69 5.31 -9.85 -12.56
N ALA A 70 5.45 -11.16 -12.74
CA ALA A 70 4.76 -11.88 -13.81
C ALA A 70 3.22 -11.87 -13.62
N LEU A 71 2.75 -12.10 -12.38
CA LEU A 71 1.31 -12.02 -12.04
C LEU A 71 0.77 -10.59 -12.22
N LEU A 72 1.53 -9.57 -11.79
CA LEU A 72 1.17 -8.17 -11.96
C LEU A 72 1.06 -7.79 -13.45
N ALA A 73 2.01 -8.23 -14.27
CA ALA A 73 1.97 -8.00 -15.71
C ALA A 73 0.75 -8.68 -16.37
N GLU A 74 0.36 -9.87 -15.91
CA GLU A 74 -0.85 -10.53 -16.40
C GLU A 74 -2.11 -9.79 -15.96
N LEU A 75 -2.19 -9.39 -14.69
CA LEU A 75 -3.31 -8.63 -14.16
C LEU A 75 -3.48 -7.30 -14.91
N HIS A 76 -2.37 -6.61 -15.21
CA HIS A 76 -2.37 -5.36 -15.97
C HIS A 76 -2.90 -5.50 -17.41
N ARG A 77 -2.76 -6.68 -18.04
CA ARG A 77 -3.36 -6.95 -19.35
C ARG A 77 -4.88 -7.15 -19.30
N ARG A 78 -5.44 -7.51 -18.13
CA ARG A 78 -6.84 -7.93 -17.96
C ARG A 78 -7.70 -6.88 -17.26
N ALA A 79 -7.09 -6.00 -16.48
CA ALA A 79 -7.75 -5.01 -15.63
C ALA A 79 -7.03 -3.66 -15.63
N VAL A 80 -7.73 -2.63 -15.18
CA VAL A 80 -7.13 -1.32 -14.91
C VAL A 80 -6.39 -1.41 -13.57
N VAL A 81 -5.10 -1.67 -13.62
CA VAL A 81 -4.25 -1.70 -12.42
C VAL A 81 -3.84 -0.30 -12.02
N VAL A 82 -4.04 0.04 -10.75
CA VAL A 82 -3.72 1.33 -10.15
C VAL A 82 -2.84 1.14 -8.93
N PRO A 83 -1.54 1.44 -9.00
CA PRO A 83 -0.70 1.56 -7.81
C PRO A 83 -1.19 2.71 -6.92
N VAL A 84 -1.33 2.45 -5.62
CA VAL A 84 -1.87 3.41 -4.64
C VAL A 84 -0.96 3.43 -3.41
N THR A 85 -0.26 4.54 -3.15
CA THR A 85 0.78 4.56 -2.12
C THR A 85 0.80 5.82 -1.27
N THR A 86 1.30 5.70 -0.04
CA THR A 86 1.67 6.85 0.81
C THR A 86 3.00 7.49 0.43
N ARG A 87 3.76 6.89 -0.47
CA ARG A 87 5.02 7.45 -0.96
C ARG A 87 4.81 8.82 -1.58
N THR A 88 5.77 9.72 -1.42
CA THR A 88 5.81 10.99 -2.17
C THR A 88 5.89 10.70 -3.68
N LEU A 89 5.53 11.66 -4.50
CA LEU A 89 5.65 11.53 -5.95
C LEU A 89 7.07 11.16 -6.37
N ALA A 90 8.09 11.78 -5.77
CA ALA A 90 9.48 11.49 -6.05
C ALA A 90 9.87 10.05 -5.63
N GLN A 91 9.32 9.55 -4.53
CA GLN A 91 9.55 8.17 -4.08
C GLN A 91 8.84 7.15 -4.98
N TYR A 92 7.60 7.43 -5.39
CA TYR A 92 6.86 6.57 -6.31
C TYR A 92 7.58 6.42 -7.66
N ARG A 93 8.09 7.51 -8.22
CA ARG A 93 8.79 7.52 -9.52
C ARG A 93 10.07 6.68 -9.57
N ARG A 94 10.63 6.29 -8.42
CA ARG A 94 11.80 5.38 -8.38
C ARG A 94 11.42 3.91 -8.49
N VAL A 95 10.12 3.57 -8.32
CA VAL A 95 9.66 2.18 -8.36
C VAL A 95 9.36 1.78 -9.78
N ASP A 96 10.02 0.72 -10.25
CA ASP A 96 9.73 0.08 -11.54
C ASP A 96 9.12 -1.30 -11.32
N LEU A 97 7.83 -1.41 -11.57
CA LEU A 97 7.07 -2.66 -11.46
C LEU A 97 7.01 -3.44 -12.79
N GLY A 98 7.71 -3.01 -13.82
CA GLY A 98 7.66 -3.62 -15.15
C GLY A 98 6.36 -3.38 -15.92
N ILE A 99 5.45 -2.55 -15.40
CA ILE A 99 4.20 -2.15 -16.06
C ILE A 99 4.14 -0.62 -16.24
N ARG A 100 3.25 -0.16 -17.12
CA ARG A 100 2.98 1.27 -17.32
C ARG A 100 1.49 1.53 -17.08
N PRO A 101 1.08 1.70 -15.81
CA PRO A 101 -0.32 1.94 -15.48
C PRO A 101 -0.77 3.32 -15.99
N ARG A 102 -1.97 3.39 -16.56
CA ARG A 102 -2.56 4.66 -16.98
C ARG A 102 -2.81 5.59 -15.80
N TYR A 103 -3.20 5.03 -14.66
CA TYR A 103 -3.46 5.76 -13.43
C TYR A 103 -2.55 5.28 -12.33
N ALA A 104 -2.08 6.21 -11.50
CA ALA A 104 -1.40 5.91 -10.27
C ALA A 104 -1.74 6.96 -9.20
N ILE A 105 -1.69 6.57 -7.94
CA ILE A 105 -2.04 7.42 -6.81
C ILE A 105 -0.85 7.45 -5.85
N ALA A 106 -0.32 8.64 -5.58
CA ALA A 106 0.78 8.86 -4.66
C ALA A 106 0.38 9.81 -3.52
N ALA A 107 1.24 9.91 -2.51
CA ALA A 107 1.04 10.76 -1.33
C ALA A 107 -0.34 10.56 -0.67
N ASN A 108 -0.73 9.29 -0.47
CA ASN A 108 -2.00 8.90 0.18
C ASN A 108 -3.26 9.48 -0.50
N GLY A 109 -3.25 9.66 -1.82
CA GLY A 109 -4.33 10.28 -2.58
C GLY A 109 -4.10 11.75 -2.90
N GLY A 110 -2.99 12.36 -2.47
CA GLY A 110 -2.67 13.75 -2.77
C GLY A 110 -2.35 13.98 -4.24
N HIS A 111 -1.73 13.00 -4.88
CA HIS A 111 -1.45 13.02 -6.31
C HIS A 111 -2.22 11.92 -7.03
N LEU A 112 -2.98 12.30 -8.05
CA LEU A 112 -3.49 11.42 -9.08
C LEU A 112 -2.65 11.62 -10.34
N LEU A 113 -2.04 10.54 -10.83
CA LEU A 113 -1.27 10.56 -12.07
C LEU A 113 -2.10 9.96 -13.19
N VAL A 114 -2.03 10.57 -14.36
CA VAL A 114 -2.58 10.06 -15.61
C VAL A 114 -1.44 9.95 -16.60
N ASP A 115 -1.18 8.76 -17.12
CA ASP A 115 -0.07 8.47 -18.03
C ASP A 115 1.30 8.99 -17.49
N GLY A 116 1.50 8.84 -16.15
CA GLY A 116 2.71 9.25 -15.43
C GLY A 116 2.81 10.73 -15.07
N ALA A 117 1.90 11.59 -15.54
CA ALA A 117 1.86 13.01 -15.23
C ALA A 117 0.84 13.32 -14.12
N PRO A 118 1.18 14.19 -13.12
CA PRO A 118 0.21 14.64 -12.12
C PRO A 118 -0.96 15.38 -12.77
N ASP A 119 -2.17 15.08 -12.32
CA ASP A 119 -3.39 15.75 -12.75
C ASP A 119 -3.56 17.11 -12.03
N PRO A 120 -3.51 18.25 -12.75
CA PRO A 120 -3.57 19.57 -12.12
C PRO A 120 -4.97 19.88 -11.54
N ALA A 121 -6.05 19.34 -12.12
CA ALA A 121 -7.39 19.55 -11.60
C ALA A 121 -7.59 18.81 -10.27
N TRP A 122 -7.07 17.58 -10.19
CA TRP A 122 -7.03 16.83 -8.94
C TRP A 122 -6.22 17.57 -7.86
N ALA A 123 -5.01 18.03 -8.19
CA ALA A 123 -4.15 18.76 -7.26
C ALA A 123 -4.82 20.03 -6.72
N ALA A 124 -5.49 20.81 -7.57
CA ALA A 124 -6.25 21.98 -7.15
C ALA A 124 -7.41 21.62 -6.21
N GLY A 125 -8.13 20.53 -6.49
CA GLY A 125 -9.19 20.01 -5.63
C GLY A 125 -8.68 19.59 -4.25
N ILE A 126 -7.56 18.89 -4.18
CA ILE A 126 -6.90 18.49 -2.93
C ILE A 126 -6.46 19.74 -2.14
N ALA A 127 -5.82 20.73 -2.77
CA ALA A 127 -5.40 21.97 -2.11
C ALA A 127 -6.58 22.71 -1.47
N ALA A 128 -7.72 22.82 -2.18
CA ALA A 128 -8.93 23.45 -1.67
C ALA A 128 -9.50 22.68 -0.45
N GLN A 129 -9.49 21.34 -0.48
CA GLN A 129 -9.98 20.52 0.62
C GLN A 129 -9.08 20.65 1.86
N LEU A 130 -7.77 20.62 1.69
CA LEU A 130 -6.82 20.79 2.78
C LEU A 130 -6.94 22.17 3.43
N ALA A 131 -7.15 23.23 2.63
CA ALA A 131 -7.37 24.57 3.14
C ALA A 131 -8.67 24.72 3.95
N ALA A 132 -9.67 23.88 3.67
CA ALA A 132 -10.97 23.89 4.36
C ALA A 132 -11.04 22.93 5.56
N ALA A 133 -10.09 22.04 5.75
CA ALA A 133 -10.19 20.92 6.69
C ALA A 133 -9.03 20.90 7.68
N GLY A 134 -9.36 20.99 8.96
CA GLY A 134 -8.43 20.75 10.06
C GLY A 134 -7.31 21.78 10.21
N ALA A 135 -6.32 21.43 11.02
CA ALA A 135 -5.14 22.28 11.24
C ALA A 135 -4.21 22.28 10.02
N PRO A 136 -3.52 23.40 9.75
CA PRO A 136 -2.57 23.49 8.65
C PRO A 136 -1.34 22.62 8.88
N LEU A 137 -0.67 22.23 7.78
CA LEU A 137 0.52 21.38 7.79
C LEU A 137 1.61 21.87 8.76
N ALA A 138 1.86 23.19 8.81
CA ALA A 138 2.89 23.76 9.68
C ALA A 138 2.64 23.50 11.17
N GLU A 139 1.39 23.51 11.61
CA GLU A 139 1.01 23.21 13.00
C GLU A 139 1.24 21.73 13.31
N MET A 140 0.91 20.85 12.37
CA MET A 140 1.13 19.41 12.53
C MET A 140 2.59 19.03 12.43
N LEU A 141 3.38 19.75 11.64
CA LEU A 141 4.83 19.59 11.62
C LEU A 141 5.43 19.95 12.99
N ALA A 142 5.02 21.09 13.57
CA ALA A 142 5.45 21.48 14.91
C ALA A 142 5.00 20.47 16.00
N LEU A 143 3.81 19.87 15.88
CA LEU A 143 3.37 18.79 16.77
C LEU A 143 4.30 17.58 16.65
N ALA A 144 4.61 17.17 15.42
CA ALA A 144 5.50 16.03 15.15
C ALA A 144 6.93 16.29 15.67
N GLU A 145 7.46 17.50 15.51
CA GLU A 145 8.78 17.88 16.03
C GLU A 145 8.83 17.82 17.56
N ARG A 146 7.79 18.34 18.25
CA ARG A 146 7.69 18.20 19.72
C ARG A 146 7.61 16.74 20.14
N PHE A 147 6.85 15.92 19.42
CA PHE A 147 6.75 14.48 19.70
C PHE A 147 8.08 13.76 19.47
N ALA A 148 8.88 14.19 18.50
CA ALA A 148 10.20 13.65 18.20
C ALA A 148 11.30 14.12 19.19
N ALA A 149 11.07 15.10 20.07
CA ALA A 149 12.06 15.72 20.93
C ALA A 149 12.77 14.74 21.89
N GLY A 150 12.18 13.57 22.15
CA GLY A 150 12.82 12.48 22.92
C GLY A 150 13.93 11.72 22.18
N GLY A 151 14.30 12.11 20.95
CA GLY A 151 15.41 11.55 20.19
C GLY A 151 15.17 10.14 19.60
N TRP A 152 13.95 9.62 19.66
CA TRP A 152 13.57 8.33 19.10
C TRP A 152 13.43 8.34 17.57
N ALA A 153 13.15 9.52 16.98
CA ALA A 153 12.98 9.71 15.55
C ALA A 153 14.27 10.24 14.91
N ARG A 154 14.70 9.60 13.83
CA ARG A 154 15.83 10.05 13.00
C ARG A 154 15.51 11.30 12.22
N THR A 155 14.27 11.40 11.73
CA THR A 155 13.81 12.50 10.87
C THR A 155 12.35 12.77 11.09
N VAL A 156 11.98 14.04 10.96
CA VAL A 156 10.62 14.53 10.79
C VAL A 156 10.56 15.23 9.45
N ARG A 157 9.57 14.94 8.61
CA ARG A 157 9.47 15.49 7.25
C ARG A 157 8.03 15.73 6.84
N ALA A 158 7.81 16.81 6.10
CA ALA A 158 6.63 16.96 5.27
C ALA A 158 6.78 16.09 3.99
N ALA A 159 5.70 15.47 3.58
CA ALA A 159 5.59 14.69 2.35
C ALA A 159 4.80 15.49 1.32
N ASP A 160 5.46 15.95 0.26
CA ASP A 160 4.88 16.72 -0.84
C ASP A 160 4.00 17.91 -0.39
N ASP A 161 4.32 18.51 0.77
CA ASP A 161 3.55 19.56 1.46
C ASP A 161 2.10 19.18 1.80
N LEU A 162 1.80 17.89 1.91
CA LEU A 162 0.46 17.35 2.14
C LEU A 162 0.26 16.76 3.54
N PHE A 163 1.25 16.05 4.06
CA PHE A 163 1.20 15.41 5.37
C PHE A 163 2.57 15.29 6.00
N VAL A 164 2.64 14.86 7.25
CA VAL A 164 3.91 14.71 8.01
C VAL A 164 4.19 13.24 8.28
N TYR A 165 5.46 12.85 8.22
CA TYR A 165 5.91 11.55 8.73
C TYR A 165 7.22 11.65 9.50
N LEU A 166 7.34 10.76 10.49
CA LEU A 166 8.53 10.58 11.30
C LEU A 166 9.13 9.21 10.97
N VAL A 167 10.45 9.12 10.99
CA VAL A 167 11.16 7.83 10.83
C VAL A 167 11.91 7.52 12.10
N ALA A 168 11.50 6.48 12.81
CA ALA A 168 12.18 6.00 14.01
C ALA A 168 13.54 5.38 13.69
N HIS A 169 14.46 5.36 14.67
CA HIS A 169 15.70 4.60 14.58
C HIS A 169 15.41 3.11 14.41
N ASP A 170 14.49 2.58 15.22
CA ASP A 170 13.90 1.24 15.08
C ASP A 170 12.42 1.25 15.51
N ARG A 171 11.69 0.16 15.28
CA ARG A 171 10.27 0.07 15.62
C ARG A 171 10.00 0.13 17.13
N PRO A 172 10.74 -0.60 18.00
CA PRO A 172 10.55 -0.55 19.44
C PRO A 172 10.85 0.81 20.07
N ALA A 173 11.62 1.68 19.41
CA ALA A 173 11.89 3.02 19.92
C ALA A 173 10.71 3.98 19.82
N ILE A 174 9.67 3.65 19.06
CA ILE A 174 8.47 4.49 18.91
C ILE A 174 7.76 4.53 20.27
N PRO A 175 7.61 5.72 20.90
CA PRO A 175 6.94 5.84 22.18
C PRO A 175 5.44 5.62 22.08
N ASP A 176 4.74 5.66 23.21
CA ASP A 176 3.27 5.65 23.22
C ASP A 176 2.70 6.78 22.39
N LEU A 177 1.78 6.43 21.51
CA LEU A 177 1.15 7.33 20.54
C LEU A 177 -0.14 7.95 21.02
N THR A 178 -0.65 7.57 22.19
CA THR A 178 -1.98 7.98 22.68
C THR A 178 -2.15 9.49 22.66
N GLY A 179 -1.18 10.22 23.21
CA GLY A 179 -1.25 11.69 23.28
C GLY A 179 -1.18 12.36 21.92
N VAL A 180 -0.23 11.96 21.05
CA VAL A 180 -0.10 12.55 19.72
C VAL A 180 -1.28 12.17 18.83
N THR A 181 -1.83 10.98 18.97
CA THR A 181 -3.04 10.54 18.23
C THR A 181 -4.26 11.37 18.63
N ALA A 182 -4.45 11.61 19.94
CA ALA A 182 -5.55 12.45 20.41
C ALA A 182 -5.43 13.89 19.90
N ALA A 183 -4.22 14.47 19.96
CA ALA A 183 -3.96 15.82 19.46
C ALA A 183 -4.17 15.92 17.94
N ALA A 184 -3.63 14.97 17.17
CA ALA A 184 -3.83 14.93 15.72
C ALA A 184 -5.32 14.80 15.36
N ARG A 185 -6.05 13.92 16.04
CA ARG A 185 -7.49 13.73 15.80
C ARG A 185 -8.28 15.00 16.07
N ALA A 186 -8.01 15.71 17.17
CA ALA A 186 -8.64 16.99 17.48
C ALA A 186 -8.35 18.05 16.41
N ALA A 187 -7.22 17.95 15.74
CA ALA A 187 -6.79 18.81 14.65
C ALA A 187 -7.32 18.39 13.25
N GLY A 188 -8.14 17.33 13.14
CA GLY A 188 -8.63 16.80 11.86
C GLY A 188 -7.63 15.92 11.11
N TRP A 189 -6.67 15.32 11.85
CA TRP A 189 -5.64 14.45 11.29
C TRP A 189 -5.72 13.05 11.90
N SER A 190 -5.21 12.06 11.19
CA SER A 190 -5.08 10.67 11.63
C SER A 190 -3.61 10.29 11.83
N VAL A 191 -3.38 9.26 12.65
CA VAL A 191 -2.05 8.69 12.89
C VAL A 191 -2.04 7.23 12.42
N SER A 192 -0.97 6.82 11.73
CA SER A 192 -0.74 5.44 11.28
C SER A 192 0.72 5.07 11.49
N VAL A 193 1.00 3.78 11.76
CA VAL A 193 2.36 3.28 11.99
C VAL A 193 2.69 2.16 11.02
N GLN A 194 3.55 2.45 10.06
CA GLN A 194 3.99 1.49 9.05
C GLN A 194 5.49 1.19 9.23
N GLY A 195 5.81 0.04 9.79
CA GLY A 195 7.17 -0.32 10.14
C GLY A 195 7.79 0.69 11.10
N ARG A 196 8.82 1.43 10.67
CA ARG A 196 9.49 2.47 11.46
C ARG A 196 8.95 3.88 11.22
N LYS A 197 7.92 4.03 10.41
CA LYS A 197 7.35 5.33 10.08
C LYS A 197 6.07 5.58 10.86
N VAL A 198 5.98 6.76 11.45
CA VAL A 198 4.74 7.29 12.03
C VAL A 198 4.24 8.39 11.11
N TYR A 199 3.04 8.24 10.60
CA TYR A 199 2.40 9.19 9.69
C TYR A 199 1.35 10.00 10.44
N LEU A 200 1.33 11.31 10.22
CA LEU A 200 0.23 12.21 10.57
C LEU A 200 -0.37 12.70 9.26
N VAL A 201 -1.60 12.30 8.96
CA VAL A 201 -2.24 12.51 7.65
C VAL A 201 -3.58 13.24 7.84
N PRO A 202 -3.88 14.31 7.09
CA PRO A 202 -5.20 14.94 7.11
C PRO A 202 -6.31 13.91 6.82
N THR A 203 -7.39 13.92 7.60
CA THR A 203 -8.47 12.94 7.44
C THR A 203 -9.18 13.03 6.08
N VAL A 204 -9.08 14.16 5.41
CA VAL A 204 -9.62 14.37 4.06
C VAL A 204 -8.74 13.79 2.95
N LEU A 205 -7.48 13.47 3.27
CA LEU A 205 -6.51 12.91 2.32
C LEU A 205 -6.53 11.39 2.44
N THR A 206 -7.25 10.71 1.57
CA THR A 206 -7.40 9.26 1.60
C THR A 206 -7.14 8.63 0.23
N LYS A 207 -6.54 7.44 0.23
CA LYS A 207 -6.38 6.61 -0.96
C LYS A 207 -7.72 6.36 -1.65
N GLN A 208 -8.77 6.06 -0.87
CA GLN A 208 -10.11 5.74 -1.36
C GLN A 208 -10.69 6.83 -2.27
N ARG A 209 -10.61 8.10 -1.89
CA ARG A 209 -11.17 9.21 -2.69
C ARG A 209 -10.52 9.29 -4.08
N ALA A 210 -9.21 9.06 -4.15
CA ALA A 210 -8.50 9.05 -5.42
C ALA A 210 -8.85 7.82 -6.25
N VAL A 211 -9.05 6.65 -5.61
CA VAL A 211 -9.54 5.42 -6.26
C VAL A 211 -10.94 5.63 -6.82
N ASP A 212 -11.87 6.25 -6.07
CA ASP A 212 -13.23 6.55 -6.54
C ASP A 212 -13.20 7.42 -7.82
N GLU A 213 -12.32 8.40 -7.85
CA GLU A 213 -12.15 9.25 -9.04
C GLU A 213 -11.62 8.44 -10.23
N VAL A 214 -10.70 7.50 -10.00
CA VAL A 214 -10.21 6.62 -11.08
C VAL A 214 -11.31 5.67 -11.55
N VAL A 215 -12.09 5.06 -10.65
CA VAL A 215 -13.26 4.22 -10.99
C VAL A 215 -14.21 5.00 -11.90
N ARG A 216 -14.54 6.24 -11.53
CA ARG A 216 -15.41 7.12 -12.33
C ARG A 216 -14.82 7.44 -13.71
N ARG A 217 -13.52 7.71 -13.80
CA ARG A 217 -12.84 8.04 -15.09
C ARG A 217 -12.67 6.82 -15.98
N ALA A 218 -12.38 5.68 -15.39
CA ALA A 218 -12.16 4.43 -16.11
C ALA A 218 -13.48 3.76 -16.53
N GLY A 219 -14.61 4.12 -15.88
CA GLY A 219 -15.92 3.52 -16.15
C GLY A 219 -15.96 2.02 -15.79
N THR A 220 -15.20 1.62 -14.75
CA THR A 220 -15.16 0.22 -14.29
C THR A 220 -16.33 -0.08 -13.36
N ALA A 221 -16.85 -1.32 -13.42
CA ALA A 221 -17.99 -1.74 -12.61
C ALA A 221 -17.58 -2.46 -11.31
N THR A 222 -16.38 -3.03 -11.28
CA THR A 222 -15.88 -3.81 -10.15
C THR A 222 -14.57 -3.20 -9.64
N LEU A 223 -14.49 -2.96 -8.32
CA LEU A 223 -13.29 -2.53 -7.62
C LEU A 223 -12.72 -3.69 -6.82
N LEU A 224 -11.48 -4.04 -7.09
CA LEU A 224 -10.67 -4.96 -6.29
C LEU A 224 -9.54 -4.17 -5.61
N ALA A 225 -9.15 -4.56 -4.39
CA ALA A 225 -8.12 -3.82 -3.67
C ALA A 225 -7.18 -4.71 -2.86
N ALA A 226 -5.96 -4.20 -2.59
CA ALA A 226 -5.05 -4.79 -1.62
C ALA A 226 -4.27 -3.72 -0.86
N GLY A 227 -3.94 -4.00 0.42
CA GLY A 227 -3.18 -3.11 1.30
C GLY A 227 -2.91 -3.72 2.67
N ASP A 228 -1.93 -3.18 3.42
CA ASP A 228 -1.45 -3.73 4.68
C ASP A 228 -1.66 -2.81 5.90
N SER A 229 -2.10 -1.56 5.70
CA SER A 229 -2.10 -0.52 6.73
C SER A 229 -3.47 0.08 7.01
N VAL A 230 -3.62 0.78 8.15
CA VAL A 230 -4.89 1.48 8.48
C VAL A 230 -5.26 2.56 7.45
N LEU A 231 -4.30 3.09 6.71
CA LEU A 231 -4.57 4.06 5.64
C LEU A 231 -5.23 3.40 4.42
N ASP A 232 -5.18 2.06 4.32
CA ASP A 232 -5.83 1.29 3.27
C ASP A 232 -7.27 0.91 3.61
N ILE A 233 -7.66 0.94 4.89
CA ILE A 233 -8.99 0.49 5.34
C ILE A 233 -10.13 1.08 4.51
N PRO A 234 -10.21 2.39 4.25
CA PRO A 234 -11.30 2.94 3.46
C PRO A 234 -11.37 2.34 2.05
N MET A 235 -10.22 2.13 1.42
CA MET A 235 -10.11 1.53 0.08
C MET A 235 -10.49 0.04 0.09
N LEU A 236 -10.04 -0.71 1.10
CA LEU A 236 -10.37 -2.13 1.24
C LEU A 236 -11.86 -2.35 1.49
N LEU A 237 -12.50 -1.50 2.33
CA LEU A 237 -13.93 -1.59 2.64
C LEU A 237 -14.81 -1.22 1.46
N ALA A 238 -14.38 -0.31 0.59
CA ALA A 238 -15.14 0.09 -0.59
C ALA A 238 -15.02 -0.88 -1.76
N ALA A 239 -14.05 -1.79 -1.72
CA ALA A 239 -13.85 -2.79 -2.76
C ALA A 239 -14.93 -3.89 -2.72
N ASP A 240 -15.31 -4.41 -3.89
CA ASP A 240 -16.19 -5.58 -4.02
C ASP A 240 -15.52 -6.84 -3.42
N ALA A 241 -14.19 -6.94 -3.57
CA ALA A 241 -13.35 -7.91 -2.88
C ALA A 241 -11.95 -7.33 -2.68
N ALA A 242 -11.34 -7.67 -1.55
CA ALA A 242 -10.00 -7.20 -1.22
C ALA A 242 -9.15 -8.31 -0.60
N VAL A 243 -7.84 -8.11 -0.61
CA VAL A 243 -6.86 -9.02 -0.01
C VAL A 243 -5.89 -8.20 0.83
N ARG A 244 -5.60 -8.65 2.05
CA ARG A 244 -4.50 -8.12 2.84
C ARG A 244 -3.46 -9.19 3.14
N PRO A 245 -2.17 -8.84 3.23
CA PRO A 245 -1.16 -9.80 3.63
C PRO A 245 -1.33 -10.23 5.11
N ALA A 246 -0.78 -11.42 5.45
CA ALA A 246 -0.70 -11.93 6.82
C ALA A 246 0.44 -11.25 7.63
N HIS A 247 0.73 -10.00 7.33
CA HIS A 247 1.66 -9.12 8.02
C HIS A 247 1.21 -7.66 7.88
N GLY A 248 2.00 -6.70 8.38
CA GLY A 248 1.68 -5.29 8.31
C GLY A 248 0.82 -4.81 9.46
N GLU A 249 0.45 -3.52 9.41
CA GLU A 249 -0.28 -2.86 10.50
C GLU A 249 -1.66 -3.49 10.75
N LEU A 250 -2.40 -3.82 9.70
CA LEU A 250 -3.72 -4.45 9.81
C LEU A 250 -3.64 -5.84 10.44
N HIS A 251 -2.58 -6.60 10.15
CA HIS A 251 -2.37 -7.91 10.74
C HIS A 251 -2.02 -7.80 12.24
N GLU A 252 -1.11 -6.89 12.59
CA GLU A 252 -0.73 -6.59 13.98
C GLU A 252 -1.94 -6.15 14.84
N LEU A 253 -2.90 -5.45 14.24
CA LEU A 253 -4.15 -5.03 14.89
C LEU A 253 -5.25 -6.10 14.90
N GLY A 254 -5.05 -7.25 14.26
CA GLY A 254 -6.10 -8.27 14.10
C GLY A 254 -7.30 -7.80 13.28
N TRP A 255 -7.12 -6.77 12.44
CA TRP A 255 -8.21 -6.20 11.66
C TRP A 255 -8.70 -7.14 10.55
N SER A 256 -10.01 -7.23 10.39
CA SER A 256 -10.67 -8.01 9.33
C SER A 256 -11.98 -7.36 8.88
N ALA A 257 -12.43 -7.71 7.67
CA ALA A 257 -13.75 -7.30 7.16
C ALA A 257 -14.31 -8.41 6.25
N PRO A 258 -15.65 -8.49 6.06
CA PRO A 258 -16.28 -9.59 5.33
C PRO A 258 -15.84 -9.74 3.88
N ASN A 259 -15.45 -8.65 3.22
CA ASN A 259 -14.98 -8.61 1.83
C ASN A 259 -13.45 -8.70 1.70
N VAL A 260 -12.71 -8.90 2.81
CA VAL A 260 -11.25 -8.88 2.82
C VAL A 260 -10.69 -10.25 3.19
N ALA A 261 -10.05 -10.91 2.23
CA ALA A 261 -9.29 -12.14 2.48
C ALA A 261 -7.91 -11.81 3.06
N VAL A 262 -7.31 -12.80 3.73
CA VAL A 262 -5.95 -12.71 4.28
C VAL A 262 -5.08 -13.76 3.58
N THR A 263 -3.86 -13.41 3.20
CA THR A 263 -2.91 -14.37 2.62
C THR A 263 -2.52 -15.44 3.64
N ALA A 264 -2.15 -16.63 3.16
CA ALA A 264 -1.67 -17.72 4.03
C ALA A 264 -0.28 -17.40 4.60
N ASP A 265 0.58 -16.80 3.78
CA ASP A 265 1.96 -16.50 4.12
C ASP A 265 2.16 -14.99 4.36
N ALA A 266 3.29 -14.66 4.97
CA ALA A 266 3.79 -13.31 5.19
C ALA A 266 5.04 -13.04 4.33
N GLY A 267 5.56 -11.81 4.34
CA GLY A 267 6.73 -11.42 3.56
C GLY A 267 6.44 -11.34 2.06
N ALA A 268 7.45 -11.50 1.22
CA ALA A 268 7.33 -11.31 -0.23
C ALA A 268 6.39 -12.34 -0.90
N VAL A 269 6.27 -13.55 -0.34
CA VAL A 269 5.33 -14.57 -0.85
C VAL A 269 3.88 -14.11 -0.70
N ALA A 270 3.57 -13.29 0.30
CA ALA A 270 2.24 -12.71 0.42
C ALA A 270 1.86 -11.82 -0.78
N GLY A 271 2.81 -11.09 -1.37
CA GLY A 271 2.58 -10.29 -2.58
C GLY A 271 2.16 -11.16 -3.77
N GLU A 272 2.79 -12.33 -3.94
CA GLU A 272 2.37 -13.30 -4.95
C GLU A 272 0.93 -13.80 -4.71
N GLN A 273 0.60 -14.11 -3.46
CA GLN A 273 -0.74 -14.59 -3.08
C GLN A 273 -1.80 -13.51 -3.26
N VAL A 274 -1.49 -12.26 -2.93
CA VAL A 274 -2.37 -11.11 -3.20
C VAL A 274 -2.70 -11.04 -4.68
N LEU A 275 -1.68 -11.02 -5.55
CA LEU A 275 -1.90 -10.89 -6.98
C LEU A 275 -2.58 -12.12 -7.60
N ALA A 276 -2.25 -13.33 -7.14
CA ALA A 276 -2.92 -14.56 -7.59
C ALA A 276 -4.42 -14.52 -7.26
N ALA A 277 -4.80 -14.20 -6.03
CA ALA A 277 -6.20 -14.13 -5.60
C ALA A 277 -7.00 -13.06 -6.40
N LEU A 278 -6.42 -11.88 -6.63
CA LEU A 278 -7.06 -10.82 -7.42
C LEU A 278 -7.17 -11.20 -8.90
N LEU A 279 -6.15 -11.85 -9.46
CA LEU A 279 -6.16 -12.33 -10.84
C LEU A 279 -7.21 -13.42 -11.04
N ASP A 280 -7.35 -14.35 -10.10
CA ASP A 280 -8.36 -15.40 -10.16
C ASP A 280 -9.78 -14.80 -10.12
N ARG A 281 -9.99 -13.72 -9.36
CA ARG A 281 -11.26 -12.99 -9.35
C ARG A 281 -11.55 -12.36 -10.71
N VAL A 282 -10.56 -11.69 -11.32
CA VAL A 282 -10.69 -11.08 -12.65
C VAL A 282 -10.98 -12.13 -13.72
N ARG A 283 -10.35 -13.31 -13.62
CA ARG A 283 -10.57 -14.44 -14.56
C ARG A 283 -11.95 -15.07 -14.41
N ALA A 284 -12.45 -15.21 -13.18
CA ALA A 284 -13.76 -15.79 -12.91
C ALA A 284 -14.89 -14.97 -13.55
N ASP A 285 -14.76 -13.64 -13.52
CA ASP A 285 -15.75 -12.74 -14.10
C ASP A 285 -15.59 -12.55 -15.64
N ARG A 286 -14.44 -12.93 -16.20
CA ARG A 286 -14.13 -12.92 -17.65
C ARG A 286 -13.28 -14.16 -18.01
N PRO A 287 -13.92 -15.32 -18.14
CA PRO A 287 -13.21 -16.52 -18.59
C PRO A 287 -12.57 -16.29 -19.96
N ASP A 288 -11.38 -16.83 -20.19
CA ASP A 288 -10.74 -16.82 -21.50
C ASP A 288 -11.69 -17.41 -22.54
N PRO A 289 -11.76 -16.85 -23.76
CA PRO A 289 -12.55 -17.46 -24.82
C PRO A 289 -12.07 -18.90 -25.01
N THR A 290 -13.00 -19.84 -24.90
CA THR A 290 -12.70 -21.27 -25.13
C THR A 290 -12.02 -21.38 -26.49
N PRO A 291 -10.82 -22.03 -26.59
CA PRO A 291 -10.19 -22.21 -27.86
C PRO A 291 -11.17 -22.92 -28.81
N ALA A 292 -11.41 -22.34 -29.97
CA ALA A 292 -12.22 -22.99 -30.96
C ALA A 292 -11.63 -24.38 -31.26
N VAL A 293 -12.39 -25.41 -30.94
CA VAL A 293 -12.02 -26.79 -31.29
C VAL A 293 -11.95 -26.85 -32.81
N PRO A 294 -10.83 -27.30 -33.38
CA PRO A 294 -10.63 -27.38 -34.84
C PRO A 294 -11.62 -28.37 -35.51
#